data_29b08bf54c165fd10dea4ca155934ac7
#
_entry.id   29b08bf54c165fd10dea4ca155934ac7
#
_cell.length_a   1.000
_cell.length_b   1.000
_cell.length_c   1.000
_cell.angle_alpha   90.00
_cell.angle_beta   90.00
_cell.angle_gamma   90.00
#
_symmetry.space_group_name_H-M   'P 1'
#
loop_
_entity.id
_entity.type
_entity.pdbx_description
1 polymer ?
#
loop_
_entity_poly.entity_id
_entity_poly.type
_entity_poly.pdbx_seq_one_letter_code
_entity_poly.pdbx_strand_id
1 'polypeptide(L)'
;MSARLIDPTTEPHLVIVGRTWNIPSVFQVIAMQYDENSETVYIDIPRHFDGVDRSAYEIYLRTVSEEGGINEIHFTNDELEITDDLIVAAWTLRPPQTTYSGVLRIHIVIRNGEDYQWSSYSGTVRIKELD
;
A
#
# COMPACT_ATOMS: atom_id res chain seq x y z
N MET A 1 -22.33 3.91 3.18
CA MET A 1 -21.97 3.15 1.98
C MET A 1 -20.50 3.33 1.70
N SER A 2 -19.93 2.30 1.21
CA SER A 2 -18.56 2.39 0.76
C SER A 2 -18.41 3.45 -0.31
N ALA A 3 -17.44 4.32 -0.15
CA ALA A 3 -17.05 5.26 -1.19
C ALA A 3 -16.38 4.58 -2.38
N ARG A 4 -16.21 3.28 -2.30
CA ARG A 4 -15.51 2.52 -3.31
C ARG A 4 -16.37 2.39 -4.55
N LEU A 5 -15.97 3.05 -5.63
CA LEU A 5 -16.68 3.02 -6.91
C LEU A 5 -16.24 1.86 -7.79
N ILE A 6 -15.09 1.27 -7.49
CA ILE A 6 -14.49 0.18 -8.27
C ILE A 6 -14.43 -1.04 -7.39
N ASP A 7 -14.93 -2.16 -7.90
CA ASP A 7 -14.86 -3.43 -7.20
C ASP A 7 -13.40 -3.90 -7.14
N PRO A 8 -12.80 -4.02 -5.95
CA PRO A 8 -11.39 -4.42 -5.84
C PRO A 8 -11.12 -5.82 -6.37
N THR A 9 -12.14 -6.65 -6.58
CA THR A 9 -11.93 -7.99 -7.14
C THR A 9 -11.70 -7.97 -8.64
N THR A 10 -12.05 -6.85 -9.33
CA THR A 10 -11.91 -6.73 -10.79
C THR A 10 -10.72 -5.88 -11.20
N GLU A 11 -10.11 -5.14 -10.27
CA GLU A 11 -8.96 -4.29 -10.55
C GLU A 11 -7.66 -5.05 -10.31
N PRO A 12 -6.58 -4.74 -11.05
CA PRO A 12 -5.27 -5.23 -10.68
C PRO A 12 -4.86 -4.70 -9.31
N HIS A 13 -4.24 -5.55 -8.51
CA HIS A 13 -3.77 -5.18 -7.19
C HIS A 13 -2.26 -5.30 -7.12
N LEU A 14 -1.64 -4.53 -6.23
CA LEU A 14 -0.31 -4.84 -5.73
C LEU A 14 -0.47 -6.01 -4.77
N VAL A 15 0.34 -7.05 -4.92
CA VAL A 15 0.17 -8.28 -4.16
C VAL A 15 1.45 -8.59 -3.39
N ILE A 16 1.30 -8.94 -2.11
CA ILE A 16 2.40 -9.44 -1.29
C ILE A 16 2.22 -10.94 -1.12
N VAL A 17 3.24 -11.71 -1.46
CA VAL A 17 3.30 -13.14 -1.22
C VAL A 17 4.45 -13.38 -0.24
N GLY A 18 4.14 -13.86 0.96
CA GLY A 18 5.13 -13.91 2.02
C GLY A 18 5.55 -12.49 2.39
N ARG A 19 6.76 -12.09 2.01
CA ARG A 19 7.26 -10.71 2.17
C ARG A 19 7.55 -10.04 0.83
N THR A 20 7.34 -10.73 -0.27
CA THR A 20 7.75 -10.27 -1.60
C THR A 20 6.58 -9.63 -2.34
N TRP A 21 6.84 -8.48 -2.94
CA TRP A 21 5.86 -7.79 -3.76
C TRP A 21 5.79 -8.40 -5.15
N ASN A 22 4.57 -8.53 -5.65
CA ASN A 22 4.30 -8.78 -7.05
C ASN A 22 3.53 -7.56 -7.56
N ILE A 23 4.21 -6.75 -8.36
CA ILE A 23 3.67 -5.47 -8.85
C ILE A 23 3.36 -5.60 -10.34
N PRO A 24 2.07 -5.61 -10.72
CA PRO A 24 1.71 -5.66 -12.14
C PRO A 24 2.32 -4.48 -12.92
N SER A 25 2.67 -4.73 -14.17
CA SER A 25 3.34 -3.72 -14.99
C SER A 25 2.53 -2.44 -15.17
N VAL A 26 1.20 -2.52 -15.06
CA VAL A 26 0.34 -1.34 -15.14
C VAL A 26 0.64 -0.33 -14.03
N PHE A 27 1.27 -0.77 -12.94
CA PHE A 27 1.64 0.08 -11.81
C PHE A 27 3.09 0.55 -11.84
N GLN A 28 3.82 0.37 -12.95
CA GLN A 28 5.15 0.96 -13.08
C GLN A 28 5.10 2.48 -12.91
N VAL A 29 4.05 3.10 -13.46
CA VAL A 29 3.69 4.48 -13.13
C VAL A 29 2.38 4.42 -12.37
N ILE A 30 2.41 4.76 -11.09
CA ILE A 30 1.25 4.62 -10.22
C ILE A 30 0.45 5.92 -10.11
N ALA A 31 1.10 7.06 -10.31
CA ALA A 31 0.47 8.37 -10.23
C ALA A 31 1.35 9.41 -10.92
N MET A 32 0.77 10.58 -11.16
CA MET A 32 1.49 11.76 -11.60
C MET A 32 1.91 12.58 -10.40
N GLN A 33 3.00 13.33 -10.55
CA GLN A 33 3.45 14.27 -9.53
C GLN A 33 2.31 15.24 -9.19
N TYR A 34 2.14 15.50 -7.89
CA TYR A 34 1.10 16.37 -7.33
C TYR A 34 -0.34 15.83 -7.37
N ASP A 35 -0.54 14.60 -7.84
CA ASP A 35 -1.88 14.00 -7.74
C ASP A 35 -2.36 13.98 -6.29
N GLU A 36 -3.64 14.25 -6.13
CA GLU A 36 -4.27 14.22 -4.82
C GLU A 36 -5.65 13.61 -4.94
N ASN A 37 -5.82 12.43 -4.31
CA ASN A 37 -7.08 11.70 -4.23
C ASN A 37 -7.67 11.26 -5.58
N SER A 38 -6.90 11.33 -6.65
CA SER A 38 -7.38 10.94 -7.99
C SER A 38 -7.15 9.47 -8.30
N GLU A 39 -6.24 8.82 -7.58
CA GLU A 39 -5.90 7.42 -7.81
C GLU A 39 -5.97 6.64 -6.50
N THR A 40 -6.62 5.47 -6.55
CA THR A 40 -6.63 4.52 -5.43
C THR A 40 -6.13 3.19 -5.93
N VAL A 41 -5.17 2.62 -5.20
CA VAL A 41 -4.56 1.34 -5.53
C VAL A 41 -4.79 0.38 -4.37
N TYR A 42 -5.16 -0.85 -4.67
CA TYR A 42 -5.40 -1.86 -3.65
C TYR A 42 -4.18 -2.74 -3.45
N ILE A 43 -3.88 -3.05 -2.20
CA ILE A 43 -2.73 -3.87 -1.82
C ILE A 43 -3.26 -5.11 -1.11
N ASP A 44 -2.97 -6.27 -1.68
CA ASP A 44 -3.32 -7.56 -1.07
C ASP A 44 -2.21 -7.99 -0.14
N ILE A 45 -2.53 -8.11 1.13
CA ILE A 45 -1.59 -8.48 2.19
C ILE A 45 -2.03 -9.82 2.77
N PRO A 46 -1.14 -10.81 2.93
CA PRO A 46 -1.53 -12.06 3.56
C PRO A 46 -2.07 -11.82 4.98
N ARG A 47 -3.27 -12.30 5.25
CA ARG A 47 -3.86 -12.17 6.57
C ARG A 47 -3.08 -12.96 7.60
N HIS A 48 -2.59 -14.14 7.21
CA HIS A 48 -1.83 -15.02 8.09
C HIS A 48 -0.37 -15.08 7.65
N PHE A 49 0.53 -15.05 8.60
CA PHE A 49 1.95 -15.23 8.36
C PHE A 49 2.56 -15.97 9.55
N ASP A 50 3.22 -17.09 9.26
CA ASP A 50 3.81 -17.96 10.28
C ASP A 50 2.81 -18.32 11.39
N GLY A 51 1.56 -18.61 10.99
CA GLY A 51 0.51 -18.99 11.92
C GLY A 51 -0.13 -17.84 12.67
N VAL A 52 0.27 -16.60 12.40
CA VAL A 52 -0.28 -15.41 13.07
C VAL A 52 -1.36 -14.78 12.19
N ASP A 53 -2.55 -14.59 12.75
CA ASP A 53 -3.63 -13.84 12.12
C ASP A 53 -3.43 -12.36 12.42
N ARG A 54 -3.22 -11.56 11.38
CA ARG A 54 -2.88 -10.14 11.53
C ARG A 54 -4.05 -9.21 11.23
N SER A 55 -5.26 -9.76 11.11
CA SER A 55 -6.44 -8.98 10.69
C SER A 55 -6.83 -7.88 11.67
N ALA A 56 -6.47 -8.00 12.94
CA ALA A 56 -6.77 -7.01 13.98
C ALA A 56 -5.58 -6.10 14.30
N TYR A 57 -4.45 -6.25 13.59
CA TYR A 57 -3.25 -5.48 13.85
C TYR A 57 -3.25 -4.17 13.08
N GLU A 58 -2.39 -3.27 13.48
CA GLU A 58 -2.22 -1.99 12.79
C GLU A 58 -1.42 -2.17 11.50
N ILE A 59 -1.94 -1.67 10.40
CA ILE A 59 -1.35 -1.82 9.07
C ILE A 59 -0.89 -0.45 8.59
N TYR A 60 0.38 -0.35 8.21
CA TYR A 60 1.00 0.87 7.71
C TYR A 60 1.61 0.63 6.34
N LEU A 61 1.61 1.66 5.53
CA LEU A 61 2.42 1.71 4.31
C LEU A 61 3.54 2.73 4.54
N ARG A 62 4.77 2.24 4.49
CA ARG A 62 5.94 3.13 4.55
C ARG A 62 6.40 3.41 3.13
N THR A 63 6.59 4.68 2.81
CA THR A 63 7.07 5.11 1.51
C THR A 63 8.40 5.84 1.67
N VAL A 64 9.31 5.57 0.74
CA VAL A 64 10.65 6.20 0.75
C VAL A 64 10.90 6.75 -0.64
N SER A 65 10.98 8.07 -0.75
CA SER A 65 11.35 8.74 -1.99
C SER A 65 12.78 9.25 -1.90
N GLU A 66 13.43 9.45 -3.05
CA GLU A 66 14.82 9.90 -3.09
C GLU A 66 14.97 11.30 -2.48
N GLU A 67 13.96 12.14 -2.64
CA GLU A 67 14.02 13.54 -2.19
C GLU A 67 13.10 13.84 -1.02
N GLY A 68 11.97 13.15 -0.94
CA GLY A 68 10.93 13.40 0.05
C GLY A 68 11.13 12.69 1.38
N GLY A 69 12.12 11.79 1.46
CA GLY A 69 12.39 11.06 2.69
C GLY A 69 11.38 9.94 2.97
N ILE A 70 11.22 9.63 4.24
CA ILE A 70 10.41 8.51 4.70
C ILE A 70 9.09 9.03 5.23
N ASN A 71 7.98 8.44 4.77
CA ASN A 71 6.64 8.74 5.26
C ASN A 71 5.91 7.44 5.58
N GLU A 72 4.97 7.50 6.52
CA GLU A 72 4.13 6.35 6.86
C GLU A 72 2.66 6.74 6.78
N ILE A 73 1.86 5.86 6.20
CA ILE A 73 0.42 5.97 6.15
C ILE A 73 -0.15 4.89 7.06
N HIS A 74 -0.94 5.26 8.06
CA HIS A 74 -1.67 4.32 8.89
C HIS A 74 -3.05 4.12 8.28
N PHE A 75 -3.30 2.94 7.74
CA PHE A 75 -4.62 2.64 7.15
C PHE A 75 -5.68 2.58 8.26
N THR A 76 -6.79 3.28 8.03
CA THR A 76 -7.95 3.22 8.92
C THR A 76 -8.77 1.97 8.62
N ASN A 77 -9.70 1.64 9.51
CA ASN A 77 -10.59 0.49 9.29
C ASN A 77 -11.41 0.63 8.01
N ASP A 78 -11.76 1.86 7.63
CA ASP A 78 -12.52 2.11 6.40
C ASP A 78 -11.70 1.85 5.14
N GLU A 79 -10.38 1.84 5.26
CA GLU A 79 -9.47 1.60 4.15
C GLU A 79 -9.02 0.14 4.06
N LEU A 80 -9.48 -0.70 4.97
CA LEU A 80 -9.12 -2.11 5.02
C LEU A 80 -10.34 -2.99 4.83
N GLU A 81 -10.18 -4.03 4.01
CA GLU A 81 -11.17 -5.07 3.84
C GLU A 81 -10.54 -6.41 4.19
N ILE A 82 -11.17 -7.12 5.13
CA ILE A 82 -10.65 -8.38 5.63
C ILE A 82 -11.42 -9.52 4.99
N THR A 83 -10.71 -10.42 4.33
CA THR A 83 -11.26 -11.66 3.82
C THR A 83 -10.67 -12.83 4.62
N ASP A 84 -11.03 -14.07 4.26
CA ASP A 84 -10.50 -15.26 4.94
C ASP A 84 -8.98 -15.33 4.83
N ASP A 85 -8.41 -14.93 3.70
CA ASP A 85 -6.99 -15.10 3.41
C ASP A 85 -6.22 -13.80 3.30
N LEU A 86 -6.91 -12.67 3.13
CA LEU A 86 -6.26 -11.41 2.79
C LEU A 86 -6.72 -10.26 3.68
N ILE A 87 -5.83 -9.28 3.81
CA ILE A 87 -6.14 -7.93 4.22
C ILE A 87 -5.93 -7.08 2.96
N VAL A 88 -6.99 -6.45 2.47
CA VAL A 88 -6.91 -5.61 1.28
C VAL A 88 -6.91 -4.16 1.73
N ALA A 89 -5.81 -3.45 1.47
CA ALA A 89 -5.66 -2.05 1.86
C ALA A 89 -5.90 -1.15 0.64
N ALA A 90 -6.70 -0.12 0.83
CA ALA A 90 -6.97 0.89 -0.20
C ALA A 90 -6.02 2.07 0.02
N TRP A 91 -5.05 2.23 -0.88
CA TRP A 91 -4.09 3.32 -0.82
C TRP A 91 -4.51 4.39 -1.80
N THR A 92 -4.99 5.51 -1.28
CA THR A 92 -5.33 6.68 -2.08
C THR A 92 -4.11 7.57 -2.16
N LEU A 93 -3.62 7.80 -3.37
CA LEU A 93 -2.39 8.57 -3.59
C LEU A 93 -2.62 10.05 -3.40
N ARG A 94 -1.73 10.69 -2.65
CA ARG A 94 -1.76 12.12 -2.32
C ARG A 94 -0.40 12.54 -1.77
N PRO A 95 -0.14 13.85 -1.66
CA PRO A 95 1.07 14.29 -0.98
C PRO A 95 1.12 13.76 0.46
N PRO A 96 2.29 13.45 1.01
CA PRO A 96 3.61 13.69 0.40
C PRO A 96 4.08 12.63 -0.59
N GLN A 97 3.36 11.50 -0.77
CA GLN A 97 3.81 10.43 -1.66
C GLN A 97 3.92 10.87 -3.12
N THR A 98 3.06 11.79 -3.56
CA THR A 98 3.05 12.28 -4.95
C THR A 98 3.83 13.58 -5.13
N THR A 99 4.44 14.12 -4.08
CA THR A 99 5.12 15.43 -4.15
C THR A 99 6.36 15.39 -5.05
N TYR A 100 7.10 14.30 -5.01
CA TYR A 100 8.35 14.17 -5.77
C TYR A 100 8.21 13.08 -6.81
N SER A 101 8.70 13.37 -8.02
CA SER A 101 8.72 12.38 -9.09
C SER A 101 9.85 11.39 -8.91
N GLY A 102 9.78 10.28 -9.63
CA GLY A 102 10.82 9.26 -9.62
C GLY A 102 10.39 7.99 -8.89
N VAL A 103 11.37 7.23 -8.45
CA VAL A 103 11.13 5.94 -7.80
C VAL A 103 10.66 6.14 -6.37
N LEU A 104 9.56 5.48 -6.03
CA LEU A 104 9.04 5.43 -4.68
C LEU A 104 9.15 3.98 -4.20
N ARG A 105 9.92 3.76 -3.14
CA ARG A 105 9.98 2.44 -2.50
C ARG A 105 8.87 2.33 -1.48
N ILE A 106 8.26 1.17 -1.42
CA ILE A 106 7.12 0.92 -0.55
C ILE A 106 7.34 -0.34 0.28
N HIS A 107 6.87 -0.29 1.53
CA HIS A 107 6.85 -1.43 2.45
C HIS A 107 5.54 -1.45 3.18
N ILE A 108 5.01 -2.64 3.43
CA ILE A 108 3.96 -2.79 4.43
C ILE A 108 4.62 -3.07 5.77
N VAL A 109 4.15 -2.39 6.80
CA VAL A 109 4.57 -2.60 8.19
C VAL A 109 3.33 -2.93 8.99
N ILE A 110 3.39 -4.02 9.75
CA ILE A 110 2.28 -4.50 10.57
C ILE A 110 2.76 -4.54 12.02
N ARG A 111 1.99 -3.89 12.90
CA ARG A 111 2.35 -3.78 14.32
C ARG A 111 1.19 -4.19 15.21
N ASN A 112 1.53 -4.77 16.36
CA ASN A 112 0.57 -4.99 17.44
C ASN A 112 1.25 -4.57 18.75
N GLY A 113 1.15 -3.28 19.07
CA GLY A 113 1.81 -2.71 20.23
C GLY A 113 3.32 -2.94 20.16
N GLU A 114 3.89 -3.42 21.26
CA GLU A 114 5.33 -3.75 21.34
C GLU A 114 5.60 -5.24 21.10
N ASP A 115 4.53 -6.04 20.98
CA ASP A 115 4.65 -7.50 20.93
C ASP A 115 4.91 -8.04 19.54
N TYR A 116 4.59 -7.28 18.51
CA TYR A 116 4.67 -7.75 17.13
C TYR A 116 5.03 -6.60 16.20
N GLN A 117 6.02 -6.82 15.37
CA GLN A 117 6.31 -5.95 14.24
C GLN A 117 6.81 -6.81 13.08
N TRP A 118 6.23 -6.58 11.92
CA TRP A 118 6.56 -7.29 10.71
C TRP A 118 6.67 -6.28 9.57
N SER A 119 7.61 -6.50 8.67
CA SER A 119 7.76 -5.68 7.47
C SER A 119 7.90 -6.55 6.25
N SER A 120 7.27 -6.14 5.15
CA SER A 120 7.54 -6.72 3.84
C SER A 120 8.94 -6.31 3.37
N TYR A 121 9.44 -6.97 2.35
CA TYR A 121 10.57 -6.43 1.58
C TYR A 121 10.09 -5.18 0.83
N SER A 122 11.02 -4.42 0.28
CA SER A 122 10.63 -3.23 -0.48
C SER A 122 10.12 -3.61 -1.87
N GLY A 123 9.08 -2.92 -2.29
CA GLY A 123 8.67 -2.89 -3.68
C GLY A 123 8.95 -1.50 -4.23
N THR A 124 8.87 -1.33 -5.54
CA THR A 124 9.08 -0.04 -6.18
C THR A 124 7.95 0.28 -7.13
N VAL A 125 7.51 1.52 -7.06
CA VAL A 125 6.58 2.12 -8.03
C VAL A 125 7.17 3.45 -8.46
N ARG A 126 6.57 4.10 -9.44
CA ARG A 126 7.08 5.38 -9.95
C ARG A 126 6.00 6.42 -9.96
N ILE A 127 6.38 7.62 -9.55
CA ILE A 127 5.58 8.83 -9.70
C ILE A 127 6.13 9.55 -10.93
N LYS A 128 5.25 9.77 -11.92
CA LYS A 128 5.67 10.42 -13.16
C LYS A 128 5.76 11.94 -12.97
N GLU A 129 6.82 12.52 -13.51
CA GLU A 129 6.98 13.97 -13.47
C GLU A 129 5.85 14.67 -14.21
N LEU A 130 5.34 15.73 -13.61
CA LEU A 130 4.34 16.59 -14.25
C LEU A 130 5.06 17.56 -15.18
N ASP A 131 4.72 17.47 -16.45
CA ASP A 131 5.31 18.35 -17.47
C ASP A 131 4.64 19.73 -17.50
#